data_10c3607034541bd038cad6727fac35ce
#
_entry.id   10c3607034541bd038cad6727fac35ce
#
_cell.length_a   1.000
_cell.length_b   1.000
_cell.length_c   1.000
_cell.angle_alpha   90.00
_cell.angle_beta   90.00
_cell.angle_gamma   90.00
#
_symmetry.space_group_name_H-M   'P 1'
#
loop_
_entity.id
_entity.type
_entity.pdbx_description
1 polymer ?
#
loop_
_entity_poly.entity_id
_entity_poly.type
_entity_poly.pdbx_seq_one_letter_code
_entity_poly.pdbx_strand_id
1 'polypeptide(L)'
;MKDIKKDPFDEYIRNLPPTRKELGQAWSTAIGLQDVDGLKPSEYLYETAKKSIDGEITIDEAGALINSYYEDKEGRSDSEERTEEADKVSARIAKLLSDKAFIFSPMQYISIHRELFAGIYSHAGEIRDYNITKKEWVLDGDSVSYGSAINLRDTLDYDFSQERNFKYDGLSLDETIHHLAVFISRLWQIHVFCEGNTRTTAVFFIKYLRMLGFDAENDSFAENSWYFRNALVRANYTNIQKGIYETTDFLEKFLRNLLLNVKYTLHNREMHISGKFLSVQDDPINDPINDPIKLEGREKQILDILYENPSITRVEMAKRIGCSESTVKRTLQKLMDKGAIKRIGSNKKGEWIIVYKK
;
A
#
# COMPACT_ATOMS: atom_id res chain seq x y z
N MET A 1 22.19 18.10 12.35
CA MET A 1 21.45 18.24 11.09
C MET A 1 21.30 16.83 10.56
N LYS A 2 20.11 16.25 10.75
CA LYS A 2 19.81 14.91 10.23
C LYS A 2 19.24 15.08 8.83
N ASP A 3 19.70 14.22 7.94
CA ASP A 3 19.29 14.17 6.56
C ASP A 3 17.77 14.02 6.47
N ILE A 4 17.10 15.12 6.11
CA ILE A 4 15.79 15.03 5.51
C ILE A 4 15.99 14.11 4.29
N LYS A 5 15.24 13.02 4.20
CA LYS A 5 15.24 12.17 2.99
C LYS A 5 14.94 13.09 1.81
N LYS A 6 15.98 13.56 1.15
CA LYS A 6 15.85 14.30 -0.10
C LYS A 6 15.49 13.28 -1.17
N ASP A 7 14.48 13.59 -1.96
CA ASP A 7 14.29 12.91 -3.22
C ASP A 7 15.64 12.90 -3.97
N PRO A 8 16.18 11.71 -4.32
CA PRO A 8 17.48 11.61 -4.96
C PRO A 8 17.54 12.33 -6.31
N PHE A 9 16.39 12.65 -6.90
CA PHE A 9 16.28 13.34 -8.17
C PHE A 9 15.91 14.82 -8.04
N ASP A 10 15.54 15.35 -6.86
CA ASP A 10 15.02 16.72 -6.71
C ASP A 10 15.96 17.77 -7.34
N GLU A 11 17.25 17.75 -6.98
CA GLU A 11 18.23 18.70 -7.53
C GLU A 11 18.47 18.50 -9.03
N TYR A 12 18.42 17.26 -9.48
CA TYR A 12 18.58 16.87 -10.87
C TYR A 12 17.35 17.30 -11.71
N ILE A 13 16.13 17.00 -11.26
CA ILE A 13 14.88 17.34 -11.96
C ILE A 13 14.72 18.86 -12.10
N ARG A 14 15.12 19.65 -11.10
CA ARG A 14 15.03 21.12 -11.15
C ARG A 14 15.82 21.73 -12.32
N ASN A 15 16.88 21.07 -12.75
CA ASN A 15 17.77 21.55 -13.81
C ASN A 15 17.41 20.99 -15.21
N LEU A 16 16.38 20.13 -15.32
CA LEU A 16 15.98 19.53 -16.58
C LEU A 16 15.18 20.51 -17.48
N PRO A 17 15.28 20.33 -18.82
CA PRO A 17 14.35 20.97 -19.73
C PRO A 17 12.90 20.55 -19.43
N PRO A 18 11.90 21.43 -19.68
CA PRO A 18 10.50 21.16 -19.37
C PRO A 18 9.97 19.82 -19.90
N THR A 19 10.41 19.42 -21.09
CA THR A 19 10.03 18.15 -21.74
C THR A 19 10.52 16.89 -21.01
N ARG A 20 11.55 17.00 -20.19
CA ARG A 20 12.09 15.88 -19.39
C ARG A 20 11.66 15.94 -17.93
N LYS A 21 11.14 17.07 -17.51
CA LYS A 21 10.72 17.28 -16.13
C LYS A 21 9.58 16.37 -15.73
N GLU A 22 8.56 16.24 -16.59
CA GLU A 22 7.41 15.34 -16.37
C GLU A 22 7.88 13.88 -16.17
N LEU A 23 8.83 13.41 -16.99
CA LEU A 23 9.38 12.07 -16.85
C LEU A 23 10.18 11.90 -15.56
N GLY A 24 10.98 12.90 -15.18
CA GLY A 24 11.71 12.94 -13.92
C GLY A 24 10.77 12.84 -12.72
N GLN A 25 9.69 13.60 -12.72
CA GLN A 25 8.66 13.56 -11.68
C GLN A 25 7.93 12.23 -11.63
N ALA A 26 7.65 11.62 -12.78
CA ALA A 26 7.05 10.28 -12.83
C ALA A 26 7.96 9.23 -12.17
N TRP A 27 9.28 9.26 -12.42
CA TRP A 27 10.25 8.39 -11.78
C TRP A 27 10.40 8.67 -10.29
N SER A 28 10.48 9.95 -9.89
CA SER A 28 10.56 10.35 -8.49
C SER A 28 9.35 9.86 -7.71
N THR A 29 8.14 10.11 -8.20
CA THR A 29 6.90 9.61 -7.60
C THR A 29 6.89 8.08 -7.52
N ALA A 30 7.31 7.39 -8.59
CA ALA A 30 7.32 5.94 -8.66
C ALA A 30 8.23 5.30 -7.59
N ILE A 31 9.41 5.87 -7.41
CA ILE A 31 10.40 5.44 -6.42
C ILE A 31 9.91 5.75 -5.00
N GLY A 32 9.41 6.96 -4.77
CA GLY A 32 8.90 7.36 -3.46
C GLY A 32 7.68 6.55 -3.00
N LEU A 33 6.83 6.11 -3.92
CA LEU A 33 5.68 5.26 -3.61
C LEU A 33 6.07 3.88 -3.08
N GLN A 34 7.32 3.43 -3.20
CA GLN A 34 7.75 2.16 -2.61
C GLN A 34 7.83 2.24 -1.08
N ASP A 35 8.01 3.43 -0.52
CA ASP A 35 8.04 3.64 0.93
C ASP A 35 6.70 3.32 1.63
N VAL A 36 5.56 3.29 0.92
CA VAL A 36 4.26 2.91 1.53
C VAL A 36 4.26 1.48 2.07
N ASP A 37 5.07 0.61 1.46
CA ASP A 37 5.25 -0.77 1.86
C ASP A 37 6.69 -1.02 2.39
N GLY A 38 7.45 0.05 2.69
CA GLY A 38 8.82 0.02 3.23
C GLY A 38 9.82 -0.66 2.31
N LEU A 39 9.57 -0.65 1.02
CA LEU A 39 10.46 -1.23 0.02
C LEU A 39 11.59 -0.26 -0.30
N LYS A 40 12.76 -0.81 -0.62
CA LYS A 40 13.95 -0.02 -0.97
C LYS A 40 14.41 -0.37 -2.38
N PRO A 41 14.31 0.59 -3.31
CA PRO A 41 14.86 0.43 -4.65
C PRO A 41 16.39 0.25 -4.64
N SER A 42 16.91 -0.43 -5.66
CA SER A 42 18.34 -0.65 -5.86
C SER A 42 19.04 0.56 -6.49
N GLU A 43 20.33 0.67 -6.32
CA GLU A 43 21.16 1.65 -7.06
C GLU A 43 21.03 1.46 -8.59
N TYR A 44 20.88 0.22 -9.06
CA TYR A 44 20.67 -0.08 -10.48
C TYR A 44 19.41 0.57 -11.03
N LEU A 45 18.31 0.61 -10.23
CA LEU A 45 17.10 1.33 -10.61
C LEU A 45 17.35 2.82 -10.78
N TYR A 46 18.07 3.46 -9.82
CA TYR A 46 18.36 4.90 -9.89
C TYR A 46 19.19 5.25 -11.13
N GLU A 47 20.23 4.45 -11.45
CA GLU A 47 21.03 4.64 -12.65
C GLU A 47 20.22 4.46 -13.92
N THR A 48 19.36 3.44 -13.97
CA THR A 48 18.49 3.17 -15.13
C THR A 48 17.44 4.26 -15.32
N ALA A 49 16.83 4.72 -14.22
CA ALA A 49 15.88 5.83 -14.24
C ALA A 49 16.55 7.11 -14.78
N LYS A 50 17.77 7.41 -14.34
CA LYS A 50 18.53 8.57 -14.84
C LYS A 50 18.77 8.50 -16.33
N LYS A 51 19.21 7.37 -16.88
CA LYS A 51 19.37 7.18 -18.32
C LYS A 51 18.06 7.41 -19.09
N SER A 52 16.94 6.96 -18.52
CA SER A 52 15.62 7.20 -19.12
C SER A 52 15.24 8.69 -19.11
N ILE A 53 15.50 9.39 -18.00
CA ILE A 53 15.21 10.83 -17.87
C ILE A 53 16.12 11.64 -18.81
N ASP A 54 17.39 11.25 -18.97
CA ASP A 54 18.33 11.89 -19.90
C ASP A 54 18.01 11.61 -21.37
N GLY A 55 17.10 10.64 -21.64
CA GLY A 55 16.70 10.25 -22.98
C GLY A 55 17.74 9.40 -23.70
N GLU A 56 18.65 8.79 -22.96
CA GLU A 56 19.60 7.80 -23.47
C GLU A 56 18.88 6.49 -23.82
N ILE A 57 17.85 6.15 -23.06
CA ILE A 57 16.96 5.01 -23.25
C ILE A 57 15.50 5.45 -23.09
N THR A 58 14.60 4.74 -23.74
CA THR A 58 13.16 4.91 -23.55
C THR A 58 12.70 4.32 -22.20
N ILE A 59 11.51 4.70 -21.75
CA ILE A 59 10.94 4.13 -20.52
C ILE A 59 10.65 2.62 -20.66
N ASP A 60 10.35 2.16 -21.88
CA ASP A 60 10.16 0.74 -22.18
C ASP A 60 11.47 -0.04 -22.13
N GLU A 61 12.56 0.53 -22.67
CA GLU A 61 13.90 -0.05 -22.55
C GLU A 61 14.37 -0.09 -21.10
N ALA A 62 14.09 0.95 -20.31
CA ALA A 62 14.38 0.95 -18.88
C ALA A 62 13.68 -0.20 -18.15
N GLY A 63 12.38 -0.39 -18.44
CA GLY A 63 11.61 -1.53 -17.90
C GLY A 63 12.18 -2.89 -18.31
N ALA A 64 12.60 -3.04 -19.58
CA ALA A 64 13.23 -4.26 -20.08
C ALA A 64 14.56 -4.53 -19.38
N LEU A 65 15.42 -3.52 -19.22
CA LEU A 65 16.71 -3.65 -18.53
C LEU A 65 16.52 -4.08 -17.07
N ILE A 66 15.54 -3.49 -16.36
CA ILE A 66 15.23 -3.87 -14.98
C ILE A 66 14.74 -5.31 -14.90
N ASN A 67 13.86 -5.74 -15.82
CA ASN A 67 13.41 -7.14 -15.85
C ASN A 67 14.58 -8.10 -16.09
N SER A 68 15.41 -7.85 -17.11
CA SER A 68 16.57 -8.70 -17.43
C SER A 68 17.59 -8.77 -16.29
N TYR A 69 17.79 -7.66 -15.53
CA TYR A 69 18.69 -7.63 -14.38
C TYR A 69 18.29 -8.67 -13.31
N TYR A 70 17.01 -8.99 -13.23
CA TYR A 70 16.49 -9.95 -12.25
C TYR A 70 16.25 -11.36 -12.82
N GLU A 71 16.28 -11.58 -14.15
CA GLU A 71 16.05 -12.90 -14.75
C GLU A 71 17.15 -13.91 -14.45
N ASP A 72 18.41 -13.47 -14.38
CA ASP A 72 19.58 -14.34 -14.21
C ASP A 72 19.90 -14.69 -12.75
N LYS A 73 19.10 -14.25 -11.78
CA LYS A 73 19.37 -14.43 -10.36
C LYS A 73 18.58 -15.61 -9.79
N GLU A 74 19.21 -16.78 -9.63
CA GLU A 74 18.65 -17.92 -8.91
C GLU A 74 18.90 -17.84 -7.39
N GLY A 75 17.93 -18.30 -6.58
CA GLY A 75 18.11 -18.50 -5.14
C GLY A 75 18.17 -17.25 -4.28
N ARG A 76 17.26 -16.31 -4.48
CA ARG A 76 17.22 -14.99 -3.81
C ARG A 76 16.81 -15.07 -2.34
N SER A 77 17.35 -14.16 -1.56
CA SER A 77 16.91 -13.87 -0.20
C SER A 77 15.60 -13.04 -0.20
N ASP A 78 14.81 -13.09 0.88
CA ASP A 78 13.60 -12.26 1.05
C ASP A 78 13.89 -10.76 0.83
N SER A 79 15.06 -10.28 1.21
CA SER A 79 15.48 -8.90 1.01
C SER A 79 15.68 -8.55 -0.47
N GLU A 80 16.21 -9.48 -1.27
CA GLU A 80 16.41 -9.30 -2.70
C GLU A 80 15.10 -9.35 -3.47
N GLU A 81 14.16 -10.23 -3.07
CA GLU A 81 12.81 -10.26 -3.65
C GLU A 81 12.06 -8.95 -3.43
N ARG A 82 12.21 -8.33 -2.26
CA ARG A 82 11.60 -7.03 -1.95
C ARG A 82 12.21 -5.89 -2.77
N THR A 83 13.51 -5.93 -3.00
CA THR A 83 14.20 -4.95 -3.85
C THR A 83 13.80 -5.13 -5.32
N GLU A 84 13.67 -6.36 -5.81
CA GLU A 84 13.14 -6.64 -7.15
C GLU A 84 11.73 -6.11 -7.33
N GLU A 85 10.85 -6.34 -6.34
CA GLU A 85 9.49 -5.77 -6.36
C GLU A 85 9.55 -4.25 -6.47
N ALA A 86 10.35 -3.59 -5.61
CA ALA A 86 10.50 -2.14 -5.62
C ALA A 86 10.93 -1.63 -7.00
N ASP A 87 11.92 -2.24 -7.62
CA ASP A 87 12.47 -1.82 -8.89
C ASP A 87 11.49 -2.01 -10.04
N LYS A 88 10.92 -3.21 -10.16
CA LYS A 88 9.97 -3.54 -11.23
C LYS A 88 8.71 -2.69 -11.13
N VAL A 89 8.17 -2.51 -9.92
CA VAL A 89 6.96 -1.70 -9.71
C VAL A 89 7.26 -0.23 -9.97
N SER A 90 8.43 0.29 -9.57
CA SER A 90 8.81 1.68 -9.88
C SER A 90 8.85 1.95 -11.38
N ALA A 91 9.47 1.08 -12.17
CA ALA A 91 9.49 1.25 -13.63
C ALA A 91 8.09 1.28 -14.25
N ARG A 92 7.19 0.42 -13.76
CA ARG A 92 5.80 0.34 -14.23
C ARG A 92 4.97 1.55 -13.81
N ILE A 93 5.15 2.04 -12.57
CA ILE A 93 4.51 3.28 -12.13
C ILE A 93 4.98 4.46 -12.98
N ALA A 94 6.29 4.60 -13.19
CA ALA A 94 6.84 5.68 -14.01
C ALA A 94 6.27 5.65 -15.45
N LYS A 95 6.16 4.46 -16.05
CA LYS A 95 5.52 4.27 -17.35
C LYS A 95 4.05 4.68 -17.32
N LEU A 96 3.26 4.19 -16.36
CA LEU A 96 1.83 4.53 -16.23
C LEU A 96 1.59 6.02 -16.01
N LEU A 97 2.45 6.68 -15.22
CA LEU A 97 2.33 8.12 -14.96
C LEU A 97 2.79 8.98 -16.16
N SER A 98 3.66 8.44 -17.02
CA SER A 98 4.08 9.10 -18.26
C SER A 98 3.05 8.98 -19.38
N ASP A 99 2.19 7.95 -19.32
CA ASP A 99 1.07 7.80 -20.25
C ASP A 99 -0.12 8.67 -19.82
N LYS A 100 -0.60 9.53 -20.72
CA LYS A 100 -1.75 10.42 -20.49
C LYS A 100 -3.10 9.71 -20.64
N ALA A 101 -3.13 8.51 -21.24
CA ALA A 101 -4.37 7.75 -21.41
C ALA A 101 -4.94 7.32 -20.04
N PHE A 102 -6.20 7.66 -19.82
CA PHE A 102 -6.91 7.30 -18.58
C PHE A 102 -8.42 7.26 -18.81
N ILE A 103 -9.06 6.24 -18.24
CA ILE A 103 -10.52 6.11 -18.23
C ILE A 103 -10.95 5.95 -16.77
N PHE A 104 -11.78 6.86 -16.28
CA PHE A 104 -12.32 6.75 -14.93
C PHE A 104 -13.32 5.60 -14.84
N SER A 105 -12.86 4.45 -14.39
CA SER A 105 -13.68 3.23 -14.23
C SER A 105 -13.09 2.24 -13.23
N PRO A 106 -13.92 1.36 -12.62
CA PRO A 106 -13.44 0.24 -11.81
C PRO A 106 -12.47 -0.66 -12.56
N MET A 107 -12.71 -0.89 -13.85
CA MET A 107 -11.85 -1.71 -14.70
C MET A 107 -10.46 -1.10 -14.88
N GLN A 108 -10.35 0.23 -15.01
CA GLN A 108 -9.06 0.91 -15.08
C GLN A 108 -8.29 0.78 -13.75
N TYR A 109 -8.99 0.88 -12.60
CA TYR A 109 -8.39 0.68 -11.29
C TYR A 109 -7.80 -0.73 -11.15
N ILE A 110 -8.54 -1.75 -11.59
CA ILE A 110 -8.10 -3.15 -11.61
C ILE A 110 -6.96 -3.36 -12.62
N SER A 111 -7.01 -2.70 -13.79
CA SER A 111 -5.94 -2.79 -14.80
C SER A 111 -4.63 -2.20 -14.29
N ILE A 112 -4.68 -1.05 -13.62
CA ILE A 112 -3.49 -0.45 -12.98
C ILE A 112 -2.85 -1.47 -12.02
N HIS A 113 -3.62 -2.10 -11.13
CA HIS A 113 -3.06 -3.12 -10.24
C HIS A 113 -2.43 -4.28 -11.00
N ARG A 114 -3.09 -4.78 -12.06
CA ARG A 114 -2.54 -5.86 -12.90
C ARG A 114 -1.22 -5.45 -13.53
N GLU A 115 -1.15 -4.27 -14.09
CA GLU A 115 0.05 -3.75 -14.77
C GLU A 115 1.20 -3.54 -13.78
N LEU A 116 0.92 -3.03 -12.58
CA LEU A 116 1.93 -2.83 -11.55
C LEU A 116 2.55 -4.14 -11.06
N PHE A 117 1.73 -5.19 -10.88
CA PHE A 117 2.13 -6.38 -10.14
C PHE A 117 2.20 -7.66 -10.98
N ALA A 118 2.00 -7.59 -12.31
CA ALA A 118 2.14 -8.74 -13.20
C ALA A 118 3.51 -9.42 -13.04
N GLY A 119 3.51 -10.73 -12.79
CA GLY A 119 4.74 -11.51 -12.57
C GLY A 119 5.44 -11.26 -11.21
N ILE A 120 4.87 -10.40 -10.34
CA ILE A 120 5.29 -10.20 -8.95
C ILE A 120 4.32 -10.92 -8.03
N TYR A 121 3.02 -10.64 -8.19
CA TYR A 121 1.96 -11.34 -7.46
C TYR A 121 1.21 -12.27 -8.40
N SER A 122 0.97 -13.50 -7.99
CA SER A 122 0.15 -14.47 -8.75
C SER A 122 -1.29 -14.00 -8.96
N HIS A 123 -1.79 -13.14 -8.07
CA HIS A 123 -3.15 -12.57 -8.06
C HIS A 123 -3.20 -11.12 -8.62
N ALA A 124 -2.24 -10.72 -9.44
CA ALA A 124 -2.20 -9.36 -10.00
C ALA A 124 -3.47 -9.05 -10.83
N GLY A 125 -4.22 -8.02 -10.42
CA GLY A 125 -5.49 -7.63 -11.03
C GLY A 125 -6.69 -8.47 -10.63
N GLU A 126 -6.56 -9.31 -9.59
CA GLU A 126 -7.67 -10.11 -9.06
C GLU A 126 -8.22 -9.49 -7.78
N ILE A 127 -9.54 -9.42 -7.69
CA ILE A 127 -10.24 -9.00 -6.47
C ILE A 127 -10.15 -10.15 -5.47
N ARG A 128 -9.74 -9.84 -4.23
CA ARG A 128 -9.65 -10.84 -3.16
C ARG A 128 -11.01 -11.44 -2.83
N ASP A 129 -11.03 -12.69 -2.44
CA ASP A 129 -12.21 -13.46 -2.05
C ASP A 129 -12.30 -13.74 -0.54
N TYR A 130 -11.41 -13.13 0.26
CA TYR A 130 -11.37 -13.28 1.72
C TYR A 130 -11.25 -11.93 2.43
N ASN A 131 -11.70 -11.89 3.69
CA ASN A 131 -11.57 -10.70 4.54
C ASN A 131 -10.14 -10.55 5.07
N ILE A 132 -9.68 -9.32 5.12
CA ILE A 132 -8.33 -8.97 5.60
C ILE A 132 -8.40 -8.11 6.85
N THR A 133 -7.35 -8.19 7.64
CA THR A 133 -7.09 -7.32 8.80
C THR A 133 -5.60 -6.99 8.79
N LYS A 134 -5.28 -5.72 8.90
CA LYS A 134 -3.88 -5.23 8.96
C LYS A 134 -3.71 -4.42 10.24
N LYS A 135 -2.60 -4.64 10.93
CA LYS A 135 -2.23 -3.80 12.09
C LYS A 135 -1.61 -2.51 11.55
N GLU A 136 -2.13 -1.38 11.98
CA GLU A 136 -1.67 -0.09 11.51
C GLU A 136 -0.89 0.63 12.63
N TRP A 137 0.32 1.10 12.27
CA TRP A 137 1.16 1.81 13.24
C TRP A 137 0.46 3.03 13.83
N VAL A 138 -0.14 3.88 13.01
CA VAL A 138 -0.84 5.10 13.47
C VAL A 138 -2.03 4.79 14.40
N LEU A 139 -2.52 3.54 14.39
CA LEU A 139 -3.60 3.05 15.23
C LEU A 139 -3.11 2.27 16.47
N ASP A 140 -1.84 2.38 16.82
CA ASP A 140 -1.22 1.63 17.94
C ASP A 140 -1.43 0.10 17.80
N GLY A 141 -1.38 -0.40 16.56
CA GLY A 141 -1.58 -1.82 16.23
C GLY A 141 -3.04 -2.26 16.04
N ASP A 142 -3.99 -1.34 16.09
CA ASP A 142 -5.39 -1.60 15.70
C ASP A 142 -5.54 -1.59 14.16
N SER A 143 -6.71 -1.90 13.64
CA SER A 143 -6.99 -2.08 12.23
C SER A 143 -8.15 -1.23 11.74
N VAL A 144 -8.09 -0.84 10.48
CA VAL A 144 -9.25 -0.29 9.76
C VAL A 144 -10.24 -1.42 9.44
N SER A 145 -11.53 -1.12 9.43
CA SER A 145 -12.56 -1.99 8.85
C SER A 145 -12.51 -1.91 7.34
N TYR A 146 -11.87 -2.91 6.71
CA TYR A 146 -11.83 -3.01 5.25
C TYR A 146 -13.13 -3.58 4.68
N GLY A 147 -13.36 -3.36 3.38
CA GLY A 147 -14.54 -3.89 2.68
C GLY A 147 -14.68 -5.40 2.83
N SER A 148 -15.92 -5.87 2.96
CA SER A 148 -16.23 -7.30 3.04
C SER A 148 -15.98 -7.98 1.69
N ALA A 149 -15.28 -9.12 1.69
CA ALA A 149 -14.93 -9.86 0.47
C ALA A 149 -16.13 -10.18 -0.42
N ILE A 150 -17.29 -10.43 0.18
CA ILE A 150 -18.52 -10.79 -0.54
C ILE A 150 -19.03 -9.63 -1.43
N ASN A 151 -18.79 -8.37 -1.03
CA ASN A 151 -19.38 -7.20 -1.67
C ASN A 151 -18.36 -6.28 -2.35
N LEU A 152 -17.08 -6.69 -2.47
CA LEU A 152 -16.02 -5.79 -2.93
C LEU A 152 -16.31 -5.20 -4.32
N ARG A 153 -16.79 -6.02 -5.25
CA ARG A 153 -17.11 -5.57 -6.61
C ARG A 153 -18.26 -4.57 -6.60
N ASP A 154 -19.33 -4.89 -5.90
CA ASP A 154 -20.52 -4.03 -5.84
C ASP A 154 -20.20 -2.70 -5.14
N THR A 155 -19.41 -2.75 -4.07
CA THR A 155 -18.94 -1.55 -3.36
C THR A 155 -18.05 -0.68 -4.25
N LEU A 156 -17.15 -1.30 -5.02
CA LEU A 156 -16.29 -0.59 -5.96
C LEU A 156 -17.11 0.09 -7.06
N ASP A 157 -18.05 -0.64 -7.67
CA ASP A 157 -18.93 -0.12 -8.72
C ASP A 157 -19.81 1.01 -8.20
N TYR A 158 -20.31 0.89 -6.95
CA TYR A 158 -21.10 1.91 -6.29
C TYR A 158 -20.30 3.20 -6.08
N ASP A 159 -19.09 3.14 -5.49
CA ASP A 159 -18.27 4.33 -5.22
C ASP A 159 -17.87 5.03 -6.52
N PHE A 160 -17.50 4.28 -7.55
CA PHE A 160 -17.22 4.85 -8.87
C PHE A 160 -18.46 5.49 -9.51
N SER A 161 -19.64 4.93 -9.30
CA SER A 161 -20.91 5.52 -9.78
C SER A 161 -21.23 6.82 -9.05
N GLN A 162 -21.06 6.88 -7.73
CA GLN A 162 -21.26 8.09 -6.95
C GLN A 162 -20.32 9.21 -7.42
N GLU A 163 -19.03 8.92 -7.56
CA GLU A 163 -18.03 9.88 -8.00
C GLU A 163 -18.27 10.37 -9.43
N ARG A 164 -18.67 9.49 -10.36
CA ARG A 164 -19.01 9.86 -11.75
C ARG A 164 -20.20 10.82 -11.82
N ASN A 165 -21.14 10.69 -10.89
CA ASN A 165 -22.35 11.54 -10.83
C ASN A 165 -22.14 12.80 -10.00
N PHE A 166 -21.03 12.90 -9.29
CA PHE A 166 -20.69 14.07 -8.49
C PHE A 166 -20.39 15.28 -9.39
N LYS A 167 -20.85 16.44 -8.98
CA LYS A 167 -20.66 17.68 -9.74
C LYS A 167 -19.71 18.59 -8.98
N TYR A 168 -18.62 18.91 -9.61
CA TYR A 168 -17.62 19.84 -9.09
C TYR A 168 -17.99 21.31 -9.35
N ASP A 169 -18.96 21.57 -10.24
CA ASP A 169 -19.36 22.93 -10.61
C ASP A 169 -19.89 23.71 -9.42
N GLY A 170 -19.33 24.89 -9.18
CA GLY A 170 -19.75 25.80 -8.11
C GLY A 170 -19.13 25.51 -6.74
N LEU A 171 -18.32 24.46 -6.60
CA LEU A 171 -17.59 24.20 -5.36
C LEU A 171 -16.40 25.14 -5.22
N SER A 172 -16.15 25.56 -3.98
CA SER A 172 -14.88 26.16 -3.60
C SER A 172 -13.75 25.13 -3.69
N LEU A 173 -12.51 25.61 -3.73
CA LEU A 173 -11.36 24.75 -3.74
C LEU A 173 -11.25 23.87 -2.48
N ASP A 174 -11.65 24.39 -1.33
CA ASP A 174 -11.67 23.67 -0.07
C ASP A 174 -12.70 22.55 -0.08
N GLU A 175 -13.89 22.78 -0.59
CA GLU A 175 -14.92 21.76 -0.76
C GLU A 175 -14.48 20.70 -1.76
N THR A 176 -13.80 21.07 -2.83
CA THR A 176 -13.23 20.15 -3.80
C THR A 176 -12.16 19.25 -3.16
N ILE A 177 -11.23 19.82 -2.40
CA ILE A 177 -10.19 19.09 -1.69
C ILE A 177 -10.79 18.12 -0.67
N HIS A 178 -11.77 18.59 0.10
CA HIS A 178 -12.49 17.75 1.06
C HIS A 178 -13.17 16.57 0.35
N HIS A 179 -13.90 16.82 -0.73
CA HIS A 179 -14.56 15.77 -1.50
C HIS A 179 -13.56 14.75 -2.05
N LEU A 180 -12.46 15.21 -2.65
CA LEU A 180 -11.40 14.35 -3.16
C LEU A 180 -10.76 13.50 -2.04
N ALA A 181 -10.55 14.08 -0.85
CA ALA A 181 -10.06 13.34 0.31
C ALA A 181 -11.03 12.24 0.75
N VAL A 182 -12.33 12.54 0.81
CA VAL A 182 -13.37 11.56 1.13
C VAL A 182 -13.42 10.46 0.08
N PHE A 183 -13.46 10.80 -1.20
CA PHE A 183 -13.52 9.82 -2.29
C PHE A 183 -12.34 8.86 -2.25
N ILE A 184 -11.12 9.39 -2.23
CA ILE A 184 -9.92 8.53 -2.30
C ILE A 184 -9.74 7.68 -1.04
N SER A 185 -10.14 8.18 0.13
CA SER A 185 -10.08 7.41 1.37
C SER A 185 -11.05 6.23 1.36
N ARG A 186 -12.27 6.42 0.86
CA ARG A 186 -13.27 5.36 0.69
C ARG A 186 -12.83 4.31 -0.32
N LEU A 187 -12.34 4.74 -1.49
CA LEU A 187 -11.79 3.84 -2.50
C LEU A 187 -10.68 2.97 -1.92
N TRP A 188 -9.75 3.57 -1.16
CA TRP A 188 -8.68 2.83 -0.48
C TRP A 188 -9.23 1.86 0.58
N GLN A 189 -10.26 2.25 1.35
CA GLN A 189 -10.87 1.42 2.40
C GLN A 189 -11.52 0.15 1.86
N ILE A 190 -12.06 0.17 0.65
CA ILE A 190 -12.59 -1.04 0.01
C ILE A 190 -11.52 -2.13 0.00
N HIS A 191 -10.28 -1.75 -0.26
CA HIS A 191 -9.10 -2.63 -0.20
C HIS A 191 -9.32 -3.91 -1.02
N VAL A 192 -9.60 -3.73 -2.30
CA VAL A 192 -10.07 -4.80 -3.19
C VAL A 192 -9.04 -5.87 -3.50
N PHE A 193 -7.76 -5.58 -3.35
CA PHE A 193 -6.66 -6.50 -3.63
C PHE A 193 -6.07 -7.09 -2.37
N CYS A 194 -5.37 -8.22 -2.51
CA CYS A 194 -4.63 -8.83 -1.41
C CYS A 194 -3.47 -7.94 -0.94
N GLU A 195 -2.70 -7.41 -1.91
CA GLU A 195 -1.53 -6.56 -1.71
C GLU A 195 -1.55 -5.38 -2.69
N GLY A 196 -0.65 -4.38 -2.51
CA GLY A 196 -0.46 -3.29 -3.45
C GLY A 196 -1.58 -2.25 -3.53
N ASN A 197 -2.56 -2.28 -2.61
CA ASN A 197 -3.72 -1.38 -2.65
C ASN A 197 -3.31 0.10 -2.60
N THR A 198 -2.39 0.49 -1.71
CA THR A 198 -1.99 1.89 -1.57
C THR A 198 -1.28 2.43 -2.82
N ARG A 199 -0.35 1.65 -3.39
CA ARG A 199 0.36 2.04 -4.62
C ARG A 199 -0.60 2.16 -5.81
N THR A 200 -1.51 1.20 -5.96
CA THR A 200 -2.56 1.25 -6.98
C THR A 200 -3.47 2.46 -6.82
N THR A 201 -3.91 2.73 -5.58
CA THR A 201 -4.77 3.87 -5.26
C THR A 201 -4.06 5.20 -5.57
N ALA A 202 -2.79 5.33 -5.22
CA ALA A 202 -2.00 6.53 -5.50
C ALA A 202 -1.86 6.78 -7.01
N VAL A 203 -1.46 5.76 -7.78
CA VAL A 203 -1.31 5.88 -9.25
C VAL A 203 -2.65 6.22 -9.91
N PHE A 204 -3.72 5.53 -9.55
CA PHE A 204 -5.06 5.83 -10.04
C PHE A 204 -5.46 7.27 -9.71
N PHE A 205 -5.24 7.71 -8.49
CA PHE A 205 -5.62 9.03 -8.02
C PHE A 205 -4.86 10.16 -8.72
N ILE A 206 -3.55 10.01 -8.94
CA ILE A 206 -2.75 10.97 -9.72
C ILE A 206 -3.33 11.12 -11.13
N LYS A 207 -3.63 10.00 -11.79
CA LYS A 207 -4.23 10.04 -13.16
C LYS A 207 -5.64 10.65 -13.14
N TYR A 208 -6.43 10.40 -12.10
CA TYR A 208 -7.75 11.00 -11.93
C TYR A 208 -7.67 12.51 -11.70
N LEU A 209 -6.76 12.97 -10.84
CA LEU A 209 -6.51 14.40 -10.62
C LEU A 209 -6.12 15.12 -11.91
N ARG A 210 -5.25 14.51 -12.71
CA ARG A 210 -4.86 15.04 -14.03
C ARG A 210 -6.06 15.11 -15.00
N MET A 211 -6.93 14.10 -14.98
CA MET A 211 -8.16 14.11 -15.78
C MET A 211 -9.10 15.25 -15.36
N LEU A 212 -9.15 15.60 -14.06
CA LEU A 212 -9.91 16.75 -13.54
C LEU A 212 -9.23 18.10 -13.83
N GLY A 213 -8.04 18.12 -14.44
CA GLY A 213 -7.30 19.33 -14.80
C GLY A 213 -6.36 19.85 -13.71
N PHE A 214 -6.13 19.09 -12.64
CA PHE A 214 -5.15 19.46 -11.63
C PHE A 214 -3.72 19.07 -12.07
N ASP A 215 -2.78 19.95 -11.74
CA ASP A 215 -1.36 19.63 -11.80
C ASP A 215 -0.99 18.83 -10.54
N ALA A 216 -0.74 17.54 -10.70
CA ALA A 216 -0.34 16.62 -9.63
C ALA A 216 1.10 16.12 -9.86
N GLU A 217 1.99 17.03 -10.24
CA GLU A 217 3.37 16.74 -10.68
C GLU A 217 4.44 17.23 -9.69
N ASN A 218 4.08 17.51 -8.45
CA ASN A 218 5.06 17.88 -7.44
C ASN A 218 5.56 16.65 -6.64
N ASP A 219 6.59 16.88 -5.82
CA ASP A 219 7.30 15.86 -5.06
C ASP A 219 6.50 15.32 -3.85
N SER A 220 5.23 15.68 -3.69
CA SER A 220 4.45 15.32 -2.50
C SER A 220 4.35 13.81 -2.29
N PHE A 221 4.14 13.03 -3.36
CA PHE A 221 4.14 11.56 -3.27
C PHE A 221 5.55 10.99 -3.12
N ALA A 222 6.54 11.61 -3.76
CA ALA A 222 7.93 11.17 -3.67
C ALA A 222 8.48 11.27 -2.24
N GLU A 223 8.15 12.34 -1.54
CA GLU A 223 8.66 12.63 -0.20
C GLU A 223 7.76 12.12 0.92
N ASN A 224 6.44 12.03 0.69
CA ASN A 224 5.44 11.84 1.73
C ASN A 224 4.46 10.69 1.43
N SER A 225 4.87 9.67 0.69
CA SER A 225 4.02 8.53 0.35
C SER A 225 3.56 7.76 1.59
N TRP A 226 4.42 7.61 2.60
CA TRP A 226 4.05 6.99 3.86
C TRP A 226 3.09 7.86 4.67
N TYR A 227 3.23 9.19 4.62
CA TYR A 227 2.24 10.09 5.21
C TYR A 227 0.88 9.94 4.52
N PHE A 228 0.85 9.88 3.20
CA PHE A 228 -0.37 9.64 2.43
C PHE A 228 -1.07 8.35 2.88
N ARG A 229 -0.31 7.24 2.99
CA ARG A 229 -0.86 5.96 3.48
C ARG A 229 -1.47 6.10 4.89
N ASN A 230 -0.74 6.70 5.81
CA ASN A 230 -1.21 6.89 7.19
C ASN A 230 -2.41 7.83 7.29
N ALA A 231 -2.49 8.85 6.43
CA ALA A 231 -3.64 9.72 6.32
C ALA A 231 -4.90 8.98 5.84
N LEU A 232 -4.76 8.05 4.88
CA LEU A 232 -5.85 7.16 4.44
C LEU A 232 -6.33 6.26 5.60
N VAL A 233 -5.42 5.73 6.41
CA VAL A 233 -5.76 4.95 7.61
C VAL A 233 -6.57 5.80 8.59
N ARG A 234 -6.12 7.03 8.89
CA ARG A 234 -6.81 7.93 9.83
C ARG A 234 -8.16 8.40 9.34
N ALA A 235 -8.34 8.52 8.02
CA ALA A 235 -9.61 8.90 7.41
C ALA A 235 -10.69 7.79 7.51
N ASN A 236 -10.30 6.57 7.88
CA ASN A 236 -11.17 5.40 7.91
C ASN A 236 -11.19 4.66 9.27
N TYR A 237 -10.82 5.35 10.35
CA TYR A 237 -10.76 4.72 11.66
C TYR A 237 -11.54 5.49 12.71
N THR A 238 -12.51 4.83 13.33
CA THR A 238 -13.28 5.31 14.49
C THR A 238 -13.23 4.30 15.61
N ASN A 239 -12.92 4.77 16.82
CA ASN A 239 -13.01 4.00 18.06
C ASN A 239 -13.68 4.86 19.14
N ILE A 240 -15.00 4.72 19.26
CA ILE A 240 -15.83 5.53 20.17
C ILE A 240 -15.39 5.35 21.62
N GLN A 241 -14.98 4.13 22.03
CA GLN A 241 -14.56 3.85 23.40
C GLN A 241 -13.28 4.62 23.78
N LYS A 242 -12.40 4.88 22.80
CA LYS A 242 -11.19 5.68 22.98
C LYS A 242 -11.40 7.16 22.67
N GLY A 243 -12.60 7.59 22.26
CA GLY A 243 -12.87 8.95 21.82
C GLY A 243 -12.17 9.35 20.53
N ILE A 244 -11.85 8.37 19.68
CA ILE A 244 -11.15 8.58 18.42
C ILE A 244 -12.17 8.51 17.30
N TYR A 245 -12.12 9.50 16.41
CA TYR A 245 -13.00 9.59 15.24
C TYR A 245 -12.17 9.65 13.97
N GLU A 246 -12.74 9.18 12.88
CA GLU A 246 -12.19 9.35 11.53
C GLU A 246 -12.03 10.83 11.21
N THR A 247 -10.99 11.18 10.48
CA THR A 247 -10.75 12.55 10.02
C THR A 247 -9.99 12.55 8.69
N THR A 248 -10.43 13.41 7.77
CA THR A 248 -9.75 13.66 6.49
C THR A 248 -8.71 14.78 6.59
N ASP A 249 -8.57 15.47 7.72
CA ASP A 249 -7.71 16.64 7.89
C ASP A 249 -6.26 16.41 7.44
N PHE A 250 -5.70 15.24 7.78
CA PHE A 250 -4.34 14.89 7.38
C PHE A 250 -4.24 14.68 5.87
N LEU A 251 -5.22 14.02 5.29
CA LEU A 251 -5.27 13.77 3.85
C LEU A 251 -5.50 15.10 3.09
N GLU A 252 -6.34 15.99 3.61
CA GLU A 252 -6.53 17.32 3.05
C GLU A 252 -5.26 18.18 3.10
N LYS A 253 -4.48 18.12 4.19
CA LYS A 253 -3.15 18.77 4.25
C LYS A 253 -2.22 18.25 3.16
N PHE A 254 -2.19 16.94 2.96
CA PHE A 254 -1.42 16.33 1.88
C PHE A 254 -1.89 16.82 0.50
N LEU A 255 -3.20 16.82 0.26
CA LEU A 255 -3.78 17.27 -1.01
C LEU A 255 -3.54 18.77 -1.27
N ARG A 256 -3.54 19.61 -0.23
CA ARG A 256 -3.17 21.03 -0.37
C ARG A 256 -1.72 21.21 -0.80
N ASN A 257 -0.80 20.40 -0.26
CA ASN A 257 0.59 20.39 -0.72
C ASN A 257 0.68 19.93 -2.17
N LEU A 258 -0.05 18.86 -2.52
CA LEU A 258 -0.03 18.30 -3.87
C LEU A 258 -0.65 19.24 -4.92
N LEU A 259 -1.82 19.81 -4.64
CA LEU A 259 -2.62 20.53 -5.65
C LEU A 259 -2.35 22.04 -5.64
N LEU A 260 -1.99 22.61 -4.51
CA LEU A 260 -1.83 24.05 -4.34
C LEU A 260 -0.37 24.46 -4.11
N ASN A 261 0.53 23.50 -4.07
CA ASN A 261 1.94 23.71 -3.75
C ASN A 261 2.14 24.51 -2.42
N VAL A 262 1.20 24.32 -1.48
CA VAL A 262 1.34 24.82 -0.11
C VAL A 262 2.36 23.92 0.58
N LYS A 263 3.24 24.48 1.39
CA LYS A 263 4.31 23.72 2.06
C LYS A 263 3.96 23.45 3.52
N TYR A 264 2.85 22.79 3.78
CA TYR A 264 2.57 22.26 5.12
C TYR A 264 3.61 21.21 5.50
N THR A 265 4.13 21.30 6.71
CA THR A 265 4.96 20.24 7.26
C THR A 265 4.07 19.04 7.59
N LEU A 266 4.41 17.87 7.05
CA LEU A 266 3.66 16.65 7.19
C LEU A 266 4.40 15.71 8.16
N HIS A 267 3.81 15.48 9.34
CA HIS A 267 4.40 14.62 10.38
C HIS A 267 3.51 13.40 10.66
N ASN A 268 4.03 12.21 10.43
CA ASN A 268 3.32 10.96 10.70
C ASN A 268 2.97 10.81 12.18
N ARG A 269 3.82 11.29 13.10
CA ARG A 269 3.59 11.26 14.55
C ARG A 269 2.30 11.98 14.99
N GLU A 270 1.85 12.99 14.26
CA GLU A 270 0.61 13.73 14.56
C GLU A 270 -0.64 12.85 14.34
N MET A 271 -0.55 11.87 13.46
CA MET A 271 -1.62 10.93 13.15
C MET A 271 -1.75 9.80 14.15
N HIS A 272 -0.71 9.52 14.96
CA HIS A 272 -0.69 8.40 15.87
C HIS A 272 -1.67 8.58 17.03
N ILE A 273 -2.64 7.67 17.18
CA ILE A 273 -3.77 7.81 18.09
C ILE A 273 -3.39 7.82 19.58
N SER A 274 -2.24 7.28 19.96
CA SER A 274 -1.81 7.27 21.38
C SER A 274 -1.13 8.57 21.81
N GLY A 275 -0.79 9.47 20.90
CA GLY A 275 -0.01 10.67 21.19
C GLY A 275 1.42 10.45 21.68
N LYS A 276 1.88 9.20 21.80
CA LYS A 276 3.20 8.83 22.36
C LYS A 276 4.37 9.46 21.61
N PHE A 277 4.20 9.78 20.33
CA PHE A 277 5.25 10.27 19.46
C PHE A 277 5.26 11.78 19.27
N LEU A 278 4.32 12.52 19.89
CA LEU A 278 4.22 13.98 19.73
C LEU A 278 5.45 14.72 20.26
N SER A 279 6.15 14.15 21.26
CA SER A 279 7.37 14.72 21.86
C SER A 279 8.67 14.27 21.16
N VAL A 280 8.61 13.40 20.17
CA VAL A 280 9.77 12.89 19.43
C VAL A 280 10.12 13.87 18.31
N GLN A 281 11.41 14.25 18.19
CA GLN A 281 11.82 15.22 17.17
C GLN A 281 11.74 14.69 15.74
N ASP A 282 11.89 13.37 15.56
CA ASP A 282 11.87 12.73 14.24
C ASP A 282 10.67 11.77 14.14
N ASP A 283 10.01 11.75 13.00
CA ASP A 283 9.03 10.71 12.69
C ASP A 283 9.72 9.35 12.65
N PRO A 284 9.10 8.29 13.16
CA PRO A 284 9.61 6.95 12.96
C PRO A 284 9.66 6.64 11.44
N ILE A 285 10.83 6.24 10.98
CA ILE A 285 11.15 6.14 9.56
C ILE A 285 10.52 4.91 8.89
N ASN A 286 10.09 3.92 9.67
CA ASN A 286 9.45 2.72 9.14
C ASN A 286 8.42 2.22 10.15
N ASP A 287 7.21 2.02 9.67
CA ASP A 287 6.32 1.04 10.27
C ASP A 287 7.02 -0.33 10.21
N PRO A 288 7.09 -1.08 11.32
CA PRO A 288 7.35 -2.51 11.19
C PRO A 288 6.23 -3.06 10.32
N ILE A 289 6.56 -3.29 9.07
CA ILE A 289 5.67 -3.56 7.96
C ILE A 289 4.77 -4.70 8.34
N ASN A 290 3.49 -4.51 8.15
CA ASN A 290 2.54 -5.57 7.98
C ASN A 290 2.85 -6.29 6.67
N ASP A 291 3.95 -7.05 6.65
CA ASP A 291 4.14 -8.06 5.63
C ASP A 291 2.89 -8.95 5.64
N PRO A 292 2.36 -9.31 4.48
CA PRO A 292 1.36 -10.34 4.42
C PRO A 292 1.89 -11.52 5.23
N ILE A 293 1.01 -12.12 6.04
CA ILE A 293 1.41 -13.19 6.95
C ILE A 293 2.09 -14.28 6.10
N LYS A 294 3.42 -14.21 5.97
CA LYS A 294 4.20 -15.28 5.31
C LYS A 294 4.07 -16.52 6.17
N LEU A 295 3.31 -17.46 5.66
CA LEU A 295 3.11 -18.76 6.29
C LEU A 295 4.18 -19.71 5.78
N GLU A 296 5.04 -20.17 6.68
CA GLU A 296 6.09 -21.12 6.38
C GLU A 296 5.62 -22.57 6.61
N GLY A 297 6.02 -23.49 5.75
CA GLY A 297 5.95 -24.95 5.89
C GLY A 297 4.89 -25.50 6.85
N ARG A 298 5.24 -25.60 8.15
CA ARG A 298 4.34 -26.13 9.19
C ARG A 298 3.18 -25.20 9.54
N GLU A 299 3.32 -23.90 9.36
CA GLU A 299 2.23 -22.95 9.61
C GLU A 299 1.11 -23.17 8.59
N LYS A 300 1.46 -23.40 7.32
CA LYS A 300 0.49 -23.77 6.27
C LYS A 300 -0.19 -25.11 6.60
N GLN A 301 0.58 -26.12 6.99
CA GLN A 301 0.03 -27.42 7.36
C GLN A 301 -0.96 -27.33 8.53
N ILE A 302 -0.65 -26.53 9.56
CA ILE A 302 -1.58 -26.32 10.68
C ILE A 302 -2.83 -25.59 10.23
N LEU A 303 -2.71 -24.58 9.38
CA LEU A 303 -3.89 -23.88 8.85
C LEU A 303 -4.78 -24.80 8.02
N ASP A 304 -4.22 -25.63 7.15
CA ASP A 304 -4.99 -26.61 6.36
C ASP A 304 -5.77 -27.57 7.27
N ILE A 305 -5.14 -28.05 8.34
CA ILE A 305 -5.80 -28.92 9.33
C ILE A 305 -6.91 -28.17 10.09
N LEU A 306 -6.70 -26.90 10.42
CA LEU A 306 -7.70 -26.06 11.09
C LEU A 306 -8.87 -25.72 10.18
N TYR A 307 -8.64 -25.62 8.87
CA TYR A 307 -9.71 -25.48 7.87
C TYR A 307 -10.64 -26.69 7.85
N GLU A 308 -10.04 -27.91 7.91
CA GLU A 308 -10.81 -29.14 7.91
C GLU A 308 -11.55 -29.36 9.25
N ASN A 309 -10.92 -28.99 10.36
CA ASN A 309 -11.46 -29.20 11.71
C ASN A 309 -11.04 -28.10 12.69
N PRO A 310 -11.84 -27.01 12.86
CA PRO A 310 -11.53 -25.93 13.79
C PRO A 310 -11.44 -26.35 15.26
N SER A 311 -12.00 -27.48 15.64
CA SER A 311 -12.02 -27.98 17.02
C SER A 311 -10.92 -29.01 17.32
N ILE A 312 -10.03 -29.26 16.36
CA ILE A 312 -8.98 -30.27 16.49
C ILE A 312 -8.03 -30.00 17.66
N THR A 313 -7.63 -31.06 18.35
CA THR A 313 -6.71 -30.97 19.48
C THR A 313 -5.26 -30.85 19.03
N ARG A 314 -4.40 -30.30 19.92
CA ARG A 314 -2.94 -30.21 19.64
C ARG A 314 -2.29 -31.59 19.47
N VAL A 315 -2.77 -32.58 20.20
CA VAL A 315 -2.30 -33.98 20.11
C VAL A 315 -2.58 -34.53 18.72
N GLU A 316 -3.79 -34.36 18.21
CA GLU A 316 -4.20 -34.81 16.88
C GLU A 316 -3.46 -34.08 15.77
N MET A 317 -3.27 -32.75 15.91
CA MET A 317 -2.44 -31.95 14.97
C MET A 317 -1.01 -32.50 14.92
N ALA A 318 -0.40 -32.75 16.11
CA ALA A 318 0.95 -33.28 16.22
C ALA A 318 1.08 -34.62 15.52
N LYS A 319 0.08 -35.51 15.69
CA LYS A 319 0.03 -36.83 15.04
C LYS A 319 -0.13 -36.68 13.52
N ARG A 320 -0.99 -35.78 13.02
CA ARG A 320 -1.20 -35.58 11.58
C ARG A 320 0.04 -35.00 10.87
N ILE A 321 0.76 -34.09 11.55
CA ILE A 321 1.93 -33.40 10.98
C ILE A 321 3.22 -34.22 11.18
N GLY A 322 3.22 -35.21 12.07
CA GLY A 322 4.42 -35.98 12.42
C GLY A 322 5.44 -35.17 13.26
N CYS A 323 4.97 -34.36 14.22
CA CYS A 323 5.83 -33.57 15.08
C CYS A 323 5.40 -33.62 16.57
N SER A 324 6.16 -32.99 17.47
CA SER A 324 5.81 -32.97 18.91
C SER A 324 4.69 -31.96 19.19
N GLU A 325 3.91 -32.19 20.25
CA GLU A 325 2.89 -31.24 20.72
C GLU A 325 3.50 -29.87 21.09
N SER A 326 4.72 -29.83 21.59
CA SER A 326 5.43 -28.58 21.89
C SER A 326 5.72 -27.79 20.63
N THR A 327 6.01 -28.47 19.52
CA THR A 327 6.18 -27.84 18.21
C THR A 327 4.86 -27.26 17.70
N VAL A 328 3.75 -28.02 17.79
CA VAL A 328 2.40 -27.52 17.44
C VAL A 328 2.05 -26.30 18.29
N LYS A 329 2.25 -26.37 19.62
CA LYS A 329 1.97 -25.24 20.52
C LYS A 329 2.73 -23.98 20.09
N ARG A 330 4.02 -24.11 19.78
CA ARG A 330 4.86 -22.97 19.35
C ARG A 330 4.41 -22.42 18.00
N THR A 331 4.03 -23.30 17.06
CA THR A 331 3.55 -22.87 15.73
C THR A 331 2.17 -22.21 15.82
N LEU A 332 1.25 -22.73 16.64
CA LEU A 332 -0.04 -22.08 16.92
C LEU A 332 0.15 -20.69 17.57
N GLN A 333 1.13 -20.56 18.50
CA GLN A 333 1.45 -19.28 19.10
C GLN A 333 1.96 -18.31 18.04
N LYS A 334 2.88 -18.73 17.17
CA LYS A 334 3.35 -17.92 16.03
C LYS A 334 2.21 -17.49 15.12
N LEU A 335 1.27 -18.38 14.80
CA LEU A 335 0.10 -18.07 13.99
C LEU A 335 -0.84 -17.07 14.67
N MET A 336 -0.99 -17.16 16.00
CA MET A 336 -1.75 -16.15 16.78
C MET A 336 -1.01 -14.81 16.82
N ASP A 337 0.30 -14.81 17.02
CA ASP A 337 1.14 -13.60 17.05
C ASP A 337 1.13 -12.90 15.68
N LYS A 338 1.08 -13.68 14.60
CA LYS A 338 0.89 -13.20 13.23
C LYS A 338 -0.55 -12.76 12.94
N GLY A 339 -1.51 -13.00 13.83
CA GLY A 339 -2.93 -12.70 13.62
C GLY A 339 -3.63 -13.62 12.62
N ALA A 340 -2.99 -14.73 12.21
CA ALA A 340 -3.54 -15.69 11.25
C ALA A 340 -4.69 -16.52 11.81
N ILE A 341 -4.66 -16.80 13.11
CA ILE A 341 -5.68 -17.56 13.82
C ILE A 341 -6.04 -16.87 15.14
N LYS A 342 -7.25 -17.12 15.60
CA LYS A 342 -7.75 -16.69 16.92
C LYS A 342 -8.43 -17.88 17.59
N ARG A 343 -8.29 -18.00 18.91
CA ARG A 343 -9.01 -19.01 19.67
C ARG A 343 -10.22 -18.39 20.36
N ILE A 344 -11.38 -19.00 20.22
CA ILE A 344 -12.60 -18.61 20.93
C ILE A 344 -12.99 -19.76 21.87
N GLY A 345 -13.39 -19.42 23.11
CA GLY A 345 -13.81 -20.37 24.12
C GLY A 345 -12.70 -20.81 25.07
N SER A 346 -13.01 -21.82 25.90
CA SER A 346 -12.09 -22.30 26.94
C SER A 346 -11.00 -23.22 26.38
N ASN A 347 -9.93 -23.45 27.16
CA ASN A 347 -8.86 -24.35 26.79
C ASN A 347 -9.30 -25.81 26.51
N LYS A 348 -10.47 -26.24 27.02
CA LYS A 348 -11.01 -27.59 26.84
C LYS A 348 -12.12 -27.70 25.80
N LYS A 349 -12.84 -26.61 25.48
CA LYS A 349 -13.99 -26.60 24.56
C LYS A 349 -13.94 -25.39 23.61
N GLY A 350 -12.77 -24.86 23.31
CA GLY A 350 -12.62 -23.73 22.41
C GLY A 350 -12.34 -24.18 20.99
N GLU A 351 -12.72 -23.32 20.04
CA GLU A 351 -12.50 -23.50 18.62
C GLU A 351 -11.48 -22.51 18.10
N TRP A 352 -10.79 -22.89 17.04
CA TRP A 352 -9.87 -22.03 16.30
C TRP A 352 -10.62 -21.32 15.19
N ILE A 353 -10.57 -20.00 15.18
CA ILE A 353 -11.04 -19.22 14.04
C ILE A 353 -9.83 -18.85 13.20
N ILE A 354 -9.88 -19.20 11.94
CA ILE A 354 -8.91 -18.75 10.95
C ILE A 354 -9.32 -17.34 10.55
N VAL A 355 -8.49 -16.38 10.93
CA VAL A 355 -8.62 -14.97 10.56
C VAL A 355 -8.02 -14.75 9.17
N TYR A 356 -6.96 -15.51 8.87
CA TYR A 356 -6.32 -15.59 7.56
C TYR A 356 -6.96 -16.74 6.78
N LYS A 357 -7.66 -16.42 5.69
CA LYS A 357 -8.10 -17.40 4.72
C LYS A 357 -7.14 -17.38 3.52
N LYS A 358 -6.70 -18.56 3.12
CA LYS A 358 -5.88 -18.78 1.91
C LYS A 358 -6.38 -18.00 0.74
#